data_d373c2bb09c22033c154ba801e0208b8
#
_entry.id   d373c2bb09c22033c154ba801e0208b8
#
_cell.length_a   1.000
_cell.length_b   1.000
_cell.length_c   1.000
_cell.angle_alpha   90.00
_cell.angle_beta   90.00
_cell.angle_gamma   90.00
#
_symmetry.space_group_name_H-M   'P 1'
#
loop_
_entity.id
_entity.type
_entity.pdbx_description
1 polymer ?
#
loop_
_entity_poly.entity_id
_entity_poly.type
_entity_poly.pdbx_seq_one_letter_code
_entity_poly.pdbx_strand_id
1 'polypeptide(L)'
;MPETLAMRESLRDRCREVADRLDHDNPLTKDEMEQVARRMLEEADLPEGLLGWTMVNISSAFWRNQLSAVPPERRLFLLPHCLKHAEGCPADYDQFGMNCKQCGACSIADFRSVAEEMGYRVLVAEGSPVVLKIIVGGYVDAVVGVACLNVLEKAIDKVLLAGIPCMAVPLLSSDCRNTKVDESWVEEMIRTPYVPAATQTRSYVHLMRAAGGLFGRESLHRLAPPMRGIGLPDPESPLIAASRRTSLSVEGGVEGAVERLNGEVAEHVDDAIRPEHLEGVDPIAATEAIAYDFLARGGKHSRPFITLAAYDAMTGGDATCGDGEAMTAAIPDAVRRAALSIETFHKASLVHDDIEDNDAYRYGQPAVHHRFGVASAINVGDYLIGLGYRLLSRGMVGDEVDASTRVDLLDSLAAAHVRLSEGQGAELLWRDAKDRRLQPIDALKIYALKTSPAFEAALYSGVRMAGDAEQLVEPIRKFSRNLGVAFQIINDLNDWIGDDSNKLSAGADVIAGRPTLLWALALQHLDTEDQETLLQIASDDCAIPASERLSIAGRLYRKAGVFDMSLQLVDKHQARAEQVADELESEPLRRLFYFLVDTVLERPEMPTPNTIQLSIAAPVA
;
A
#
# COMPACT_ATOMS: atom_id res chain seq x y z
N MET A 1 -22.23 -8.64 -17.73
CA MET A 1 -22.42 -7.31 -18.38
C MET A 1 -23.74 -7.29 -19.14
N PRO A 2 -24.51 -6.16 -19.14
CA PRO A 2 -25.74 -6.06 -19.94
C PRO A 2 -25.46 -6.11 -21.44
N GLU A 3 -26.19 -6.94 -22.18
CA GLU A 3 -25.89 -7.26 -23.59
C GLU A 3 -26.18 -6.11 -24.56
N THR A 4 -27.28 -5.36 -24.33
CA THR A 4 -27.71 -4.31 -25.25
C THR A 4 -27.44 -2.92 -24.71
N LEU A 5 -27.24 -1.94 -25.63
CA LEU A 5 -27.04 -0.53 -25.25
C LEU A 5 -28.24 -0.02 -24.43
N ALA A 6 -29.47 -0.26 -24.89
CA ALA A 6 -30.68 0.18 -24.19
C ALA A 6 -30.77 -0.37 -22.75
N MET A 7 -30.36 -1.62 -22.51
CA MET A 7 -30.30 -2.20 -21.19
C MET A 7 -29.23 -1.52 -20.33
N ARG A 8 -28.05 -1.22 -20.90
CA ARG A 8 -26.99 -0.48 -20.19
C ARG A 8 -27.45 0.92 -19.79
N GLU A 9 -28.06 1.67 -20.68
CA GLU A 9 -28.59 3.01 -20.42
C GLU A 9 -29.66 2.98 -19.32
N SER A 10 -30.67 2.10 -19.45
CA SER A 10 -31.74 1.97 -18.45
C SER A 10 -31.19 1.59 -17.06
N LEU A 11 -30.20 0.72 -16.99
CA LEU A 11 -29.59 0.31 -15.74
C LEU A 11 -28.72 1.43 -15.14
N ARG A 12 -28.01 2.20 -15.96
CA ARG A 12 -27.27 3.40 -15.54
C ARG A 12 -28.18 4.45 -14.90
N ASP A 13 -29.34 4.70 -15.49
CA ASP A 13 -30.28 5.68 -14.94
C ASP A 13 -30.80 5.24 -13.56
N ARG A 14 -31.13 3.95 -13.40
CA ARG A 14 -31.48 3.39 -12.07
C ARG A 14 -30.33 3.51 -11.07
N CYS A 15 -29.09 3.24 -11.49
CA CYS A 15 -27.91 3.42 -10.61
C CYS A 15 -27.77 4.88 -10.14
N ARG A 16 -28.07 5.85 -11.02
CA ARG A 16 -28.07 7.28 -10.64
C ARG A 16 -29.14 7.59 -9.60
N GLU A 17 -30.39 7.11 -9.81
CA GLU A 17 -31.48 7.29 -8.84
C GLU A 17 -31.18 6.67 -7.47
N VAL A 18 -30.50 5.52 -7.44
CA VAL A 18 -30.08 4.86 -6.20
C VAL A 18 -28.97 5.66 -5.54
N ALA A 19 -27.94 6.07 -6.29
CA ALA A 19 -26.82 6.84 -5.78
C ALA A 19 -27.24 8.18 -5.18
N ASP A 20 -28.21 8.88 -5.79
CA ASP A 20 -28.75 10.16 -5.30
C ASP A 20 -29.41 10.07 -3.91
N ARG A 21 -29.76 8.85 -3.46
CA ARG A 21 -30.39 8.60 -2.15
C ARG A 21 -29.41 8.16 -1.07
N LEU A 22 -28.16 7.93 -1.44
CA LEU A 22 -27.12 7.48 -0.51
C LEU A 22 -26.59 8.67 0.32
N ASP A 23 -26.02 8.35 1.46
CA ASP A 23 -25.26 9.32 2.24
C ASP A 23 -23.94 9.63 1.52
N HIS A 24 -23.73 10.91 1.15
CA HIS A 24 -22.53 11.38 0.48
C HIS A 24 -21.47 11.93 1.43
N ASP A 25 -21.74 11.99 2.73
CA ASP A 25 -20.78 12.50 3.71
C ASP A 25 -19.63 11.51 3.96
N ASN A 26 -19.90 10.21 3.79
CA ASN A 26 -18.94 9.15 3.99
C ASN A 26 -18.75 8.31 2.72
N PRO A 27 -17.52 7.84 2.43
CA PRO A 27 -17.30 6.88 1.36
C PRO A 27 -18.00 5.56 1.69
N LEU A 28 -18.53 4.89 0.68
CA LEU A 28 -19.13 3.57 0.84
C LEU A 28 -18.05 2.49 0.92
N THR A 29 -18.22 1.54 1.80
CA THR A 29 -17.44 0.30 1.79
C THR A 29 -17.89 -0.60 0.63
N LYS A 30 -17.06 -1.58 0.29
CA LYS A 30 -17.42 -2.58 -0.74
C LYS A 30 -18.70 -3.34 -0.36
N ASP A 31 -18.80 -3.78 0.89
CA ASP A 31 -19.93 -4.56 1.38
C ASP A 31 -21.23 -3.75 1.32
N GLU A 32 -21.20 -2.47 1.70
CA GLU A 32 -22.34 -1.57 1.56
C GLU A 32 -22.74 -1.39 0.09
N MET A 33 -21.74 -1.16 -0.79
CA MET A 33 -21.97 -1.03 -2.23
C MET A 33 -22.57 -2.30 -2.81
N GLU A 34 -22.07 -3.49 -2.40
CA GLU A 34 -22.59 -4.78 -2.83
C GLU A 34 -24.03 -5.01 -2.37
N GLN A 35 -24.34 -4.69 -1.11
CA GLN A 35 -25.70 -4.78 -0.58
C GLN A 35 -26.68 -3.86 -1.33
N VAL A 36 -26.28 -2.63 -1.62
CA VAL A 36 -27.08 -1.68 -2.39
C VAL A 36 -27.31 -2.20 -3.81
N ALA A 37 -26.26 -2.70 -4.47
CA ALA A 37 -26.35 -3.23 -5.82
C ALA A 37 -27.23 -4.50 -5.90
N ARG A 38 -27.09 -5.44 -4.96
CA ARG A 38 -27.94 -6.65 -4.87
C ARG A 38 -29.42 -6.29 -4.72
N ARG A 39 -29.73 -5.40 -3.76
CA ARG A 39 -31.10 -4.93 -3.55
C ARG A 39 -31.69 -4.31 -4.82
N MET A 40 -30.92 -3.46 -5.50
CA MET A 40 -31.37 -2.84 -6.75
C MET A 40 -31.63 -3.86 -7.86
N LEU A 41 -30.79 -4.89 -7.99
CA LEU A 41 -30.98 -5.97 -8.97
C LEU A 41 -32.20 -6.82 -8.64
N GLU A 42 -32.42 -7.16 -7.37
CA GLU A 42 -33.61 -7.90 -6.89
C GLU A 42 -34.91 -7.12 -7.17
N GLU A 43 -34.94 -5.81 -6.84
CA GLU A 43 -36.11 -4.95 -7.11
C GLU A 43 -36.42 -4.80 -8.61
N ALA A 44 -35.39 -4.96 -9.46
CA ALA A 44 -35.50 -4.86 -10.91
C ALA A 44 -35.73 -6.22 -11.60
N ASP A 45 -35.80 -7.33 -10.86
CA ASP A 45 -35.86 -8.70 -11.38
C ASP A 45 -34.73 -9.00 -12.39
N LEU A 46 -33.50 -8.57 -12.05
CA LEU A 46 -32.30 -8.70 -12.90
C LEU A 46 -31.34 -9.77 -12.35
N PRO A 47 -30.61 -10.48 -13.22
CA PRO A 47 -29.73 -11.56 -12.81
C PRO A 47 -28.51 -11.06 -12.00
N GLU A 48 -28.12 -11.82 -10.99
CA GLU A 48 -26.95 -11.54 -10.12
C GLU A 48 -25.64 -11.38 -10.90
N GLY A 49 -25.50 -12.00 -12.07
CA GLY A 49 -24.34 -11.84 -12.95
C GLY A 49 -24.08 -10.40 -13.43
N LEU A 50 -24.98 -9.46 -13.10
CA LEU A 50 -24.81 -8.03 -13.36
C LEU A 50 -24.23 -7.26 -12.15
N LEU A 51 -23.99 -7.93 -11.02
CA LEU A 51 -23.62 -7.30 -9.75
C LEU A 51 -22.40 -6.36 -9.88
N GLY A 52 -21.27 -6.86 -10.34
CA GLY A 52 -20.06 -6.05 -10.46
C GLY A 52 -20.24 -4.85 -11.40
N TRP A 53 -20.93 -5.03 -12.53
CA TRP A 53 -21.26 -3.92 -13.43
C TRP A 53 -22.14 -2.87 -12.74
N THR A 54 -23.11 -3.30 -11.96
CA THR A 54 -24.01 -2.44 -11.18
C THR A 54 -23.25 -1.67 -10.12
N MET A 55 -22.34 -2.32 -9.37
CA MET A 55 -21.48 -1.69 -8.37
C MET A 55 -20.64 -0.57 -8.97
N VAL A 56 -19.98 -0.80 -10.11
CA VAL A 56 -19.19 0.21 -10.83
C VAL A 56 -20.04 1.42 -11.22
N ASN A 57 -21.28 1.21 -11.64
CA ASN A 57 -22.17 2.30 -12.03
C ASN A 57 -22.73 3.09 -10.85
N ILE A 58 -23.12 2.42 -9.77
CA ILE A 58 -23.53 3.10 -8.53
C ILE A 58 -22.35 3.92 -7.99
N SER A 59 -21.14 3.36 -7.95
CA SER A 59 -19.93 4.07 -7.55
C SER A 59 -19.67 5.32 -8.42
N SER A 60 -19.73 5.16 -9.75
CA SER A 60 -19.52 6.30 -10.67
C SER A 60 -20.59 7.38 -10.50
N ALA A 61 -21.84 7.01 -10.22
CA ALA A 61 -22.92 7.95 -9.96
C ALA A 61 -22.73 8.67 -8.61
N PHE A 62 -22.37 7.93 -7.57
CA PHE A 62 -22.07 8.45 -6.22
C PHE A 62 -21.00 9.54 -6.26
N TRP A 63 -19.89 9.29 -6.97
CA TRP A 63 -18.74 10.21 -7.01
C TRP A 63 -18.87 11.34 -8.03
N ARG A 64 -19.93 11.39 -8.83
CA ARG A 64 -20.08 12.37 -9.93
C ARG A 64 -19.98 13.83 -9.46
N ASN A 65 -20.67 14.17 -8.38
CA ASN A 65 -20.69 15.54 -7.85
C ASN A 65 -19.34 15.93 -7.26
N GLN A 66 -18.69 15.02 -6.53
CA GLN A 66 -17.37 15.24 -5.94
C GLN A 66 -16.29 15.36 -7.04
N LEU A 67 -16.36 14.52 -8.07
CA LEU A 67 -15.45 14.63 -9.23
C LEU A 67 -15.67 15.96 -9.96
N SER A 68 -16.92 16.40 -10.10
CA SER A 68 -17.20 17.70 -10.75
C SER A 68 -16.62 18.87 -9.96
N ALA A 69 -16.47 18.75 -8.65
CA ALA A 69 -15.87 19.77 -7.79
C ALA A 69 -14.33 19.84 -7.88
N VAL A 70 -13.69 18.86 -8.50
CA VAL A 70 -12.25 18.87 -8.72
C VAL A 70 -11.93 19.55 -10.06
N PRO A 71 -11.00 20.53 -10.12
CA PRO A 71 -10.60 21.18 -11.36
C PRO A 71 -10.03 20.16 -12.37
N PRO A 72 -10.28 20.31 -13.69
CA PRO A 72 -9.83 19.34 -14.71
C PRO A 72 -8.33 19.03 -14.67
N GLU A 73 -7.48 20.02 -14.42
CA GLU A 73 -6.02 19.88 -14.29
C GLU A 73 -5.57 19.06 -13.08
N ARG A 74 -6.50 18.79 -12.15
CA ARG A 74 -6.33 17.93 -10.98
C ARG A 74 -7.02 16.57 -11.15
N ARG A 75 -7.59 16.28 -12.33
CA ARG A 75 -8.20 14.99 -12.66
C ARG A 75 -7.25 14.14 -13.50
N LEU A 76 -7.16 12.85 -13.19
CA LEU A 76 -6.45 11.86 -14.01
C LEU A 76 -7.44 11.12 -14.90
N PHE A 77 -7.14 11.05 -16.20
CA PHE A 77 -7.83 10.15 -17.09
C PHE A 77 -6.96 8.92 -17.36
N LEU A 78 -7.44 7.76 -16.93
CA LEU A 78 -6.73 6.49 -16.99
C LEU A 78 -7.30 5.59 -18.09
N LEU A 79 -6.47 5.20 -19.04
CA LEU A 79 -6.81 4.32 -20.15
C LEU A 79 -6.07 2.99 -20.06
N PRO A 80 -6.72 1.86 -20.37
CA PRO A 80 -6.07 0.58 -20.47
C PRO A 80 -5.41 0.40 -21.84
N HIS A 81 -4.27 -0.28 -21.88
CA HIS A 81 -3.63 -0.57 -23.17
C HIS A 81 -4.38 -1.61 -24.02
N CYS A 82 -5.33 -2.37 -23.44
CA CYS A 82 -6.14 -3.35 -24.18
C CYS A 82 -7.00 -2.71 -25.29
N LEU A 83 -7.27 -1.41 -25.26
CA LEU A 83 -7.95 -0.66 -26.33
C LEU A 83 -7.06 -0.39 -27.55
N LYS A 84 -5.74 -0.62 -27.47
CA LYS A 84 -4.84 -0.41 -28.60
C LYS A 84 -5.14 -1.37 -29.73
N HIS A 85 -4.84 -0.97 -30.96
CA HIS A 85 -4.87 -1.87 -32.09
C HIS A 85 -3.83 -2.99 -31.90
N ALA A 86 -4.25 -4.26 -31.97
CA ALA A 86 -3.41 -5.40 -31.63
C ALA A 86 -2.20 -5.58 -32.54
N GLU A 87 -2.34 -5.18 -33.80
CA GLU A 87 -1.30 -5.29 -34.83
C GLU A 87 -0.93 -3.89 -35.34
N GLY A 88 0.33 -3.49 -35.18
CA GLY A 88 0.86 -2.27 -35.75
C GLY A 88 0.77 -1.01 -34.86
N CYS A 89 0.52 -1.12 -33.58
CA CYS A 89 0.64 0.01 -32.64
C CYS A 89 2.13 0.41 -32.49
N PRO A 90 2.52 1.67 -32.84
CA PRO A 90 3.91 2.13 -32.75
C PRO A 90 4.32 2.62 -31.34
N ALA A 91 3.48 2.37 -30.32
CA ALA A 91 3.72 2.85 -28.97
C ALA A 91 4.92 2.16 -28.31
N ASP A 92 5.73 2.93 -27.60
CA ASP A 92 6.77 2.42 -26.72
C ASP A 92 6.17 2.12 -25.34
N TYR A 93 6.80 1.21 -24.62
CA TYR A 93 6.43 0.85 -23.25
C TYR A 93 7.57 1.18 -22.31
N ASP A 94 7.25 1.69 -21.14
CA ASP A 94 8.15 1.81 -20.03
C ASP A 94 7.50 1.25 -18.74
N GLN A 95 8.14 1.44 -17.61
CA GLN A 95 7.67 0.94 -16.31
C GLN A 95 6.33 1.55 -15.83
N PHE A 96 5.83 2.60 -16.48
CA PHE A 96 4.55 3.26 -16.11
C PHE A 96 3.41 2.92 -17.05
N GLY A 97 3.72 2.30 -18.19
CA GLY A 97 2.73 1.91 -19.17
C GLY A 97 3.09 2.27 -20.59
N MET A 98 2.08 2.55 -21.40
CA MET A 98 2.20 2.77 -22.84
C MET A 98 2.33 4.26 -23.18
N ASN A 99 3.39 4.63 -23.89
CA ASN A 99 3.54 5.96 -24.47
C ASN A 99 2.86 6.02 -25.85
N CYS A 100 1.58 6.42 -25.87
CA CYS A 100 0.78 6.49 -27.07
C CYS A 100 1.33 7.55 -28.04
N LYS A 101 1.63 7.15 -29.29
CA LYS A 101 2.13 8.04 -30.36
C LYS A 101 1.01 8.73 -31.14
N GLN A 102 -0.24 8.64 -30.67
CA GLN A 102 -1.43 9.27 -31.32
C GLN A 102 -1.55 8.93 -32.84
N CYS A 103 -1.29 7.66 -33.18
CA CYS A 103 -1.29 7.23 -34.59
C CYS A 103 -2.70 7.13 -35.23
N GLY A 104 -3.78 7.33 -34.47
CA GLY A 104 -5.17 7.30 -34.98
C GLY A 104 -5.71 5.89 -35.29
N ALA A 105 -4.99 4.81 -34.91
CA ALA A 105 -5.42 3.45 -35.22
C ALA A 105 -6.41 2.84 -34.18
N CYS A 106 -6.65 3.54 -33.07
CA CYS A 106 -7.56 3.11 -31.99
C CYS A 106 -8.10 4.32 -31.23
N SER A 107 -9.19 4.11 -30.47
CA SER A 107 -9.87 5.17 -29.72
C SER A 107 -9.04 5.80 -28.58
N ILE A 108 -7.89 5.21 -28.20
CA ILE A 108 -6.99 5.79 -27.18
C ILE A 108 -6.52 7.19 -27.60
N ALA A 109 -6.17 7.38 -28.87
CA ALA A 109 -5.69 8.67 -29.38
C ALA A 109 -6.79 9.75 -29.31
N ASP A 110 -8.02 9.39 -29.67
CA ASP A 110 -9.17 10.30 -29.69
C ASP A 110 -9.56 10.70 -28.26
N PHE A 111 -9.70 9.73 -27.34
CA PHE A 111 -9.99 9.99 -25.92
C PHE A 111 -8.89 10.82 -25.25
N ARG A 112 -7.64 10.52 -25.56
CA ARG A 112 -6.51 11.30 -25.05
C ARG A 112 -6.60 12.76 -25.49
N SER A 113 -6.86 13.00 -26.77
CA SER A 113 -6.99 14.36 -27.30
C SER A 113 -8.11 15.14 -26.61
N VAL A 114 -9.30 14.53 -26.47
CA VAL A 114 -10.44 15.16 -25.79
C VAL A 114 -10.13 15.46 -24.32
N ALA A 115 -9.48 14.52 -23.60
CA ALA A 115 -9.15 14.71 -22.20
C ALA A 115 -8.09 15.79 -21.98
N GLU A 116 -7.04 15.82 -22.82
CA GLU A 116 -5.99 16.84 -22.78
C GLU A 116 -6.56 18.23 -23.12
N GLU A 117 -7.48 18.36 -24.10
CA GLU A 117 -8.19 19.60 -24.41
C GLU A 117 -9.03 20.11 -23.22
N MET A 118 -9.59 19.21 -22.42
CA MET A 118 -10.33 19.54 -21.19
C MET A 118 -9.40 19.87 -20.02
N GLY A 119 -8.09 19.68 -20.15
CA GLY A 119 -7.09 19.95 -19.11
C GLY A 119 -6.77 18.75 -18.20
N TYR A 120 -7.28 17.55 -18.49
CA TYR A 120 -6.97 16.36 -17.72
C TYR A 120 -5.51 15.93 -17.90
N ARG A 121 -4.96 15.30 -16.87
CA ARG A 121 -3.73 14.50 -17.01
C ARG A 121 -4.11 13.13 -17.52
N VAL A 122 -3.38 12.61 -18.53
CA VAL A 122 -3.73 11.34 -19.19
C VAL A 122 -2.61 10.31 -19.00
N LEU A 123 -2.98 9.12 -18.52
CA LEU A 123 -2.07 7.98 -18.39
C LEU A 123 -2.67 6.75 -19.08
N VAL A 124 -1.85 6.05 -19.87
CA VAL A 124 -2.22 4.75 -20.46
C VAL A 124 -1.38 3.68 -19.75
N ALA A 125 -1.96 3.00 -18.77
CA ALA A 125 -1.23 2.10 -17.89
C ALA A 125 -2.01 0.84 -17.54
N GLU A 126 -1.28 -0.17 -17.09
CA GLU A 126 -1.84 -1.35 -16.42
C GLU A 126 -1.64 -1.24 -14.91
N GLY A 127 -2.75 -1.40 -14.18
CA GLY A 127 -2.72 -1.63 -12.74
C GLY A 127 -2.94 -0.41 -11.84
N SER A 128 -3.55 -0.69 -10.69
CA SER A 128 -3.90 0.28 -9.65
C SER A 128 -2.74 0.85 -8.81
N PRO A 129 -1.56 0.18 -8.64
CA PRO A 129 -0.53 0.68 -7.74
C PRO A 129 0.06 2.03 -8.14
N VAL A 130 0.27 2.28 -9.44
CA VAL A 130 0.80 3.56 -9.95
C VAL A 130 -0.20 4.69 -9.71
N VAL A 131 -1.50 4.42 -9.92
CA VAL A 131 -2.57 5.40 -9.74
C VAL A 131 -2.64 5.88 -8.29
N LEU A 132 -2.62 4.96 -7.33
CA LEU A 132 -2.65 5.31 -5.91
C LEU A 132 -1.43 6.15 -5.50
N LYS A 133 -0.24 5.84 -6.03
CA LYS A 133 0.97 6.63 -5.81
C LYS A 133 0.85 8.06 -6.35
N ILE A 134 0.30 8.23 -7.55
CA ILE A 134 0.05 9.56 -8.16
C ILE A 134 -0.93 10.38 -7.30
N ILE A 135 -1.98 9.74 -6.77
CA ILE A 135 -2.96 10.38 -5.89
C ILE A 135 -2.34 10.77 -4.55
N VAL A 136 -1.67 9.82 -3.89
CA VAL A 136 -1.01 10.08 -2.59
C VAL A 136 0.13 11.08 -2.74
N GLY A 137 0.82 11.11 -3.88
CA GLY A 137 1.82 12.13 -4.21
C GLY A 137 1.25 13.54 -4.43
N GLY A 138 -0.09 13.69 -4.40
CA GLY A 138 -0.73 15.01 -4.50
C GLY A 138 -0.80 15.58 -5.92
N TYR A 139 -0.52 14.77 -6.95
CA TYR A 139 -0.54 15.24 -8.33
C TYR A 139 -1.94 15.37 -8.93
N VAL A 140 -2.87 14.55 -8.45
CA VAL A 140 -4.28 14.56 -8.86
C VAL A 140 -5.19 14.30 -7.65
N ASP A 141 -6.44 14.75 -7.75
CA ASP A 141 -7.44 14.63 -6.68
C ASP A 141 -8.65 13.78 -7.09
N ALA A 142 -8.75 13.42 -8.35
CA ALA A 142 -9.83 12.57 -8.86
C ALA A 142 -9.36 11.72 -10.04
N VAL A 143 -10.05 10.61 -10.27
CA VAL A 143 -9.76 9.68 -11.37
C VAL A 143 -11.00 9.45 -12.23
N VAL A 144 -10.83 9.53 -13.55
CA VAL A 144 -11.76 9.00 -14.54
C VAL A 144 -11.07 7.84 -15.25
N GLY A 145 -11.64 6.65 -15.21
CA GLY A 145 -10.94 5.45 -15.67
C GLY A 145 -11.74 4.61 -16.66
N VAL A 146 -11.04 3.93 -17.56
CA VAL A 146 -11.58 2.87 -18.41
C VAL A 146 -10.81 1.60 -18.10
N ALA A 147 -11.49 0.51 -17.75
CA ALA A 147 -10.83 -0.78 -17.52
C ALA A 147 -11.81 -1.95 -17.68
N CYS A 148 -11.29 -3.19 -17.70
CA CYS A 148 -12.15 -4.36 -17.64
C CYS A 148 -12.82 -4.45 -16.24
N LEU A 149 -13.99 -5.09 -16.18
CA LEU A 149 -14.80 -5.15 -14.98
C LEU A 149 -14.03 -5.68 -13.76
N ASN A 150 -13.24 -6.74 -13.94
CA ASN A 150 -12.42 -7.33 -12.86
C ASN A 150 -11.40 -6.33 -12.27
N VAL A 151 -10.80 -5.47 -13.10
CA VAL A 151 -9.87 -4.43 -12.63
C VAL A 151 -10.62 -3.32 -11.90
N LEU A 152 -11.81 -2.96 -12.40
CA LEU A 152 -12.63 -1.93 -11.75
C LEU A 152 -13.16 -2.37 -10.39
N GLU A 153 -13.62 -3.62 -10.27
CA GLU A 153 -14.06 -4.19 -8.98
C GLU A 153 -12.93 -4.18 -7.93
N LYS A 154 -11.70 -4.49 -8.33
CA LYS A 154 -10.52 -4.41 -7.45
C LYS A 154 -10.10 -2.97 -7.14
N ALA A 155 -10.25 -2.05 -8.10
CA ALA A 155 -9.88 -0.65 -7.90
C ALA A 155 -10.89 0.08 -7.00
N ILE A 156 -12.17 -0.29 -7.08
CA ILE A 156 -13.23 0.27 -6.25
C ILE A 156 -12.86 0.15 -4.76
N ASP A 157 -12.41 -1.00 -4.29
CA ASP A 157 -12.05 -1.20 -2.89
C ASP A 157 -11.00 -0.20 -2.38
N LYS A 158 -9.96 0.05 -3.16
CA LYS A 158 -8.84 0.91 -2.75
C LYS A 158 -9.15 2.40 -2.85
N VAL A 159 -9.84 2.79 -3.91
CA VAL A 159 -10.11 4.19 -4.24
C VAL A 159 -11.28 4.73 -3.44
N LEU A 160 -12.34 3.93 -3.29
CA LEU A 160 -13.52 4.31 -2.51
C LEU A 160 -13.18 4.52 -1.04
N LEU A 161 -12.49 3.55 -0.41
CA LEU A 161 -12.12 3.63 1.00
C LEU A 161 -11.26 4.85 1.33
N ALA A 162 -10.35 5.22 0.42
CA ALA A 162 -9.54 6.42 0.59
C ALA A 162 -10.35 7.73 0.44
N GLY A 163 -11.61 7.65 0.01
CA GLY A 163 -12.46 8.82 -0.24
C GLY A 163 -12.04 9.65 -1.45
N ILE A 164 -11.52 8.98 -2.50
CA ILE A 164 -11.05 9.64 -3.72
C ILE A 164 -12.16 9.59 -4.77
N PRO A 165 -12.60 10.74 -5.31
CA PRO A 165 -13.59 10.77 -6.37
C PRO A 165 -13.14 9.98 -7.59
N CYS A 166 -13.89 8.91 -7.92
CA CYS A 166 -13.56 8.03 -9.03
C CYS A 166 -14.79 7.69 -9.85
N MET A 167 -14.70 7.91 -11.17
CA MET A 167 -15.71 7.46 -12.12
C MET A 167 -15.07 6.50 -13.12
N ALA A 168 -15.79 5.44 -13.51
CA ALA A 168 -15.24 4.42 -14.38
C ALA A 168 -16.23 3.93 -15.44
N VAL A 169 -15.69 3.63 -16.64
CA VAL A 169 -16.43 2.97 -17.72
C VAL A 169 -15.87 1.56 -17.91
N PRO A 170 -16.68 0.52 -17.73
CA PRO A 170 -16.24 -0.85 -17.97
C PRO A 170 -16.10 -1.14 -19.47
N LEU A 171 -15.03 -1.86 -19.82
CA LEU A 171 -14.86 -2.42 -21.16
C LEU A 171 -15.99 -3.40 -21.50
N LEU A 172 -16.35 -3.51 -22.77
CA LEU A 172 -17.43 -4.38 -23.24
C LEU A 172 -17.06 -5.88 -23.28
N SER A 173 -15.78 -6.21 -23.15
CA SER A 173 -15.30 -7.60 -23.01
C SER A 173 -14.12 -7.66 -22.06
N SER A 174 -13.83 -8.88 -21.56
CA SER A 174 -12.66 -9.16 -20.71
C SER A 174 -11.44 -9.59 -21.51
N ASP A 175 -11.50 -9.54 -22.85
CA ASP A 175 -10.39 -9.90 -23.72
C ASP A 175 -9.31 -8.83 -23.69
N CYS A 176 -8.05 -9.21 -23.48
CA CYS A 176 -6.92 -8.29 -23.46
C CYS A 176 -6.47 -7.81 -24.84
N ARG A 177 -7.23 -8.09 -25.91
CA ARG A 177 -6.91 -7.70 -27.29
C ARG A 177 -8.15 -7.23 -28.03
N ASN A 178 -8.02 -6.12 -28.78
CA ASN A 178 -9.10 -5.54 -29.60
C ASN A 178 -10.41 -5.35 -28.84
N THR A 179 -10.31 -5.00 -27.57
CA THR A 179 -11.44 -4.72 -26.69
C THR A 179 -12.15 -3.46 -27.15
N LYS A 180 -13.47 -3.40 -26.88
CA LYS A 180 -14.31 -2.24 -27.17
C LYS A 180 -14.83 -1.63 -25.88
N VAL A 181 -15.18 -0.36 -25.97
CA VAL A 181 -15.81 0.41 -24.90
C VAL A 181 -17.01 1.18 -25.47
N ASP A 182 -17.91 1.60 -24.64
CA ASP A 182 -18.98 2.53 -24.99
C ASP A 182 -18.38 3.94 -25.10
N GLU A 183 -18.00 4.33 -26.33
CA GLU A 183 -17.28 5.58 -26.60
C GLU A 183 -18.07 6.81 -26.19
N SER A 184 -19.39 6.81 -26.41
CA SER A 184 -20.25 7.92 -26.01
C SER A 184 -20.29 8.11 -24.51
N TRP A 185 -20.23 7.01 -23.75
CA TRP A 185 -20.17 7.08 -22.29
C TRP A 185 -18.81 7.58 -21.79
N VAL A 186 -17.71 7.15 -22.40
CA VAL A 186 -16.37 7.67 -22.08
C VAL A 186 -16.32 9.19 -22.32
N GLU A 187 -16.83 9.66 -23.46
CA GLU A 187 -16.88 11.09 -23.75
C GLU A 187 -17.75 11.87 -22.75
N GLU A 188 -18.93 11.32 -22.38
CA GLU A 188 -19.79 11.91 -21.36
C GLU A 188 -19.04 12.12 -20.06
N MET A 189 -18.22 11.11 -19.64
CA MET A 189 -17.47 11.19 -18.39
C MET A 189 -16.31 12.17 -18.45
N ILE A 190 -15.53 12.19 -19.55
CA ILE A 190 -14.44 13.16 -19.74
C ILE A 190 -15.01 14.59 -19.72
N ARG A 191 -16.17 14.82 -20.34
CA ARG A 191 -16.83 16.13 -20.42
C ARG A 191 -17.59 16.52 -19.14
N THR A 192 -17.42 15.82 -18.02
CA THR A 192 -18.01 16.21 -16.73
C THR A 192 -17.55 17.63 -16.37
N PRO A 193 -18.48 18.61 -16.26
CA PRO A 193 -18.12 20.00 -16.07
C PRO A 193 -17.49 20.22 -14.70
N TYR A 194 -16.67 21.28 -14.58
CA TYR A 194 -16.21 21.75 -13.29
C TYR A 194 -17.30 22.59 -12.63
N VAL A 195 -17.77 22.17 -11.47
CA VAL A 195 -18.78 22.87 -10.67
C VAL A 195 -18.29 22.86 -9.22
N PRO A 196 -17.79 23.97 -8.70
CA PRO A 196 -17.37 24.02 -7.29
C PRO A 196 -18.55 23.62 -6.39
N ALA A 197 -18.37 22.58 -5.61
CA ALA A 197 -19.39 22.05 -4.71
C ALA A 197 -19.04 22.37 -3.25
N ALA A 198 -20.08 22.58 -2.42
CA ALA A 198 -19.92 22.84 -1.00
C ALA A 198 -19.80 21.54 -0.17
N THR A 199 -20.23 20.39 -0.70
CA THR A 199 -20.23 19.11 0.02
C THR A 199 -19.04 18.27 -0.43
N GLN A 200 -18.21 17.86 0.51
CA GLN A 200 -17.08 16.95 0.28
C GLN A 200 -17.29 15.69 1.09
N THR A 201 -17.17 14.54 0.43
CA THR A 201 -17.11 13.25 1.09
C THR A 201 -15.83 13.14 1.92
N ARG A 202 -15.89 12.52 3.09
CA ARG A 202 -14.70 12.30 3.94
C ARG A 202 -13.62 11.54 3.21
N SER A 203 -12.37 11.94 3.40
CA SER A 203 -11.23 11.34 2.72
C SER A 203 -9.99 11.28 3.62
N TYR A 204 -9.35 10.12 3.66
CA TYR A 204 -8.06 9.95 4.33
C TYR A 204 -6.86 10.39 3.46
N VAL A 205 -7.07 10.78 2.22
CA VAL A 205 -5.99 11.11 1.28
C VAL A 205 -5.07 12.22 1.77
N HIS A 206 -5.61 13.25 2.45
CA HIS A 206 -4.81 14.35 2.99
C HIS A 206 -3.86 13.88 4.10
N LEU A 207 -4.32 12.97 4.97
CA LEU A 207 -3.48 12.36 6.01
C LEU A 207 -2.43 11.41 5.40
N MET A 208 -2.76 10.68 4.34
CA MET A 208 -1.79 9.85 3.60
C MET A 208 -0.70 10.73 2.95
N ARG A 209 -1.09 11.84 2.33
CA ARG A 209 -0.15 12.84 1.76
C ARG A 209 0.74 13.46 2.83
N ALA A 210 0.14 13.86 3.96
CA ALA A 210 0.88 14.39 5.09
C ALA A 210 1.91 13.37 5.62
N ALA A 211 1.53 12.09 5.73
CA ALA A 211 2.42 11.01 6.15
C ALA A 211 3.58 10.80 5.16
N GLY A 212 3.31 10.75 3.87
CA GLY A 212 4.34 10.68 2.83
C GLY A 212 5.25 11.90 2.81
N GLY A 213 4.69 13.08 2.99
CA GLY A 213 5.42 14.35 3.02
C GLY A 213 6.41 14.51 4.18
N LEU A 214 6.31 13.68 5.25
CA LEU A 214 7.28 13.67 6.35
C LEU A 214 8.70 13.29 5.90
N PHE A 215 8.81 12.51 4.83
CA PHE A 215 10.08 11.98 4.32
C PHE A 215 10.70 12.86 3.23
N GLY A 216 9.99 13.91 2.80
CA GLY A 216 10.55 14.93 1.95
C GLY A 216 11.69 15.71 2.64
N ARG A 217 12.67 16.16 1.85
CA ARG A 217 13.90 16.78 2.36
C ARG A 217 13.65 17.91 3.35
N GLU A 218 12.74 18.84 3.02
CA GLU A 218 12.44 19.99 3.89
C GLU A 218 11.83 19.54 5.22
N SER A 219 10.92 18.57 5.17
CA SER A 219 10.28 18.01 6.36
C SER A 219 11.29 17.29 7.24
N LEU A 220 12.15 16.44 6.67
CA LEU A 220 13.22 15.77 7.41
C LEU A 220 14.18 16.77 8.04
N HIS A 221 14.58 17.80 7.31
CA HIS A 221 15.45 18.87 7.85
C HIS A 221 14.83 19.62 9.02
N ARG A 222 13.54 19.88 8.96
CA ARG A 222 12.76 20.57 9.99
C ARG A 222 12.49 19.69 11.19
N LEU A 223 12.03 18.45 10.97
CA LEU A 223 11.55 17.53 12.02
C LEU A 223 12.68 16.73 12.66
N ALA A 224 13.70 16.38 11.89
CA ALA A 224 14.83 15.56 12.26
C ALA A 224 16.15 16.23 11.81
N PRO A 225 16.52 17.41 12.35
CA PRO A 225 17.73 18.09 11.93
C PRO A 225 18.96 17.23 12.25
N PRO A 226 19.95 17.19 11.34
CA PRO A 226 21.21 16.47 11.54
C PRO A 226 21.85 16.82 12.88
N MET A 227 22.37 15.80 13.58
CA MET A 227 22.77 15.92 14.98
C MET A 227 23.99 16.81 15.22
N ARG A 228 24.84 17.02 14.22
CA ARG A 228 26.13 17.68 14.42
C ARG A 228 26.20 19.10 13.91
N GLY A 229 25.14 19.66 13.31
CA GLY A 229 25.20 21.01 12.74
C GLY A 229 26.29 21.13 11.67
N ILE A 230 26.91 20.02 11.28
CA ILE A 230 27.74 19.92 10.08
C ILE A 230 26.68 20.08 8.99
N GLY A 231 26.60 21.33 8.49
CA GLY A 231 25.68 21.63 7.41
C GLY A 231 25.76 20.51 6.41
N LEU A 232 24.63 20.08 5.88
CA LEU A 232 24.66 19.24 4.71
C LEU A 232 25.74 19.82 3.82
N PRO A 233 26.63 18.99 3.26
CA PRO A 233 27.72 19.48 2.41
C PRO A 233 27.17 20.51 1.43
N ASP A 234 28.03 21.46 1.03
CA ASP A 234 27.77 22.52 0.06
C ASP A 234 26.68 22.10 -0.95
N PRO A 235 25.68 22.96 -1.27
CA PRO A 235 24.68 22.70 -2.31
C PRO A 235 25.22 22.14 -3.64
N GLU A 236 26.50 22.34 -3.92
CA GLU A 236 27.18 21.79 -5.10
C GLU A 236 27.96 20.49 -4.82
N SER A 237 27.98 19.99 -3.57
CA SER A 237 28.67 18.73 -3.29
C SER A 237 27.91 17.53 -3.90
N PRO A 238 28.63 16.46 -4.30
CA PRO A 238 28.02 15.25 -4.83
C PRO A 238 26.93 14.66 -3.92
N LEU A 239 27.08 14.80 -2.59
CA LEU A 239 26.10 14.36 -1.59
C LEU A 239 24.81 15.19 -1.64
N ILE A 240 24.91 16.50 -1.86
CA ILE A 240 23.72 17.35 -2.01
C ILE A 240 23.16 17.26 -3.42
N ALA A 241 23.99 17.12 -4.44
CA ALA A 241 23.49 16.83 -5.77
C ALA A 241 22.70 15.51 -5.78
N ALA A 242 23.22 14.45 -5.14
CA ALA A 242 22.49 13.22 -4.91
C ALA A 242 21.24 13.43 -4.06
N SER A 243 21.31 14.19 -2.94
CA SER A 243 20.16 14.45 -2.07
C SER A 243 19.17 15.47 -2.64
N ARG A 244 19.59 16.41 -3.49
CA ARG A 244 18.67 17.28 -4.26
C ARG A 244 17.84 16.47 -5.26
N ARG A 245 18.44 15.43 -5.82
CA ARG A 245 17.75 14.47 -6.67
C ARG A 245 16.84 13.53 -5.87
N THR A 246 17.23 13.15 -4.64
CA THR A 246 16.46 12.27 -3.74
C THR A 246 15.20 12.92 -3.15
N SER A 247 15.12 14.23 -3.01
CA SER A 247 13.89 14.88 -2.53
C SER A 247 12.74 14.82 -3.55
N LEU A 248 13.08 14.53 -4.79
CA LEU A 248 12.14 14.29 -5.88
C LEU A 248 11.94 12.78 -6.16
N SER A 249 12.87 11.93 -5.71
CA SER A 249 12.93 10.51 -6.03
C SER A 249 12.36 9.60 -4.94
N VAL A 250 11.29 10.02 -4.25
CA VAL A 250 10.56 9.06 -3.40
C VAL A 250 10.10 7.85 -4.23
N GLU A 251 10.26 7.92 -5.55
CA GLU A 251 10.07 6.76 -6.44
C GLU A 251 10.30 7.23 -7.89
N GLY A 252 11.43 6.87 -8.46
CA GLY A 252 11.64 7.04 -9.92
C GLY A 252 10.46 6.55 -10.78
N GLY A 253 9.52 5.82 -10.15
CA GLY A 253 8.24 5.40 -10.66
C GLY A 253 7.22 6.51 -10.85
N VAL A 254 7.03 7.38 -9.90
CA VAL A 254 5.95 8.39 -9.94
C VAL A 254 6.38 9.62 -10.72
N GLU A 255 7.65 10.01 -10.61
CA GLU A 255 8.17 11.16 -11.35
C GLU A 255 8.14 10.96 -12.86
N GLY A 256 8.59 9.81 -13.35
CA GLY A 256 8.49 9.50 -14.78
C GLY A 256 7.03 9.45 -15.27
N ALA A 257 6.07 9.00 -14.43
CA ALA A 257 4.66 9.10 -14.75
C ALA A 257 4.18 10.56 -14.72
N VAL A 258 4.65 11.37 -13.77
CA VAL A 258 4.31 12.80 -13.65
C VAL A 258 4.91 13.63 -14.79
N GLU A 259 6.16 13.38 -15.14
CA GLU A 259 6.83 14.05 -16.26
C GLU A 259 6.14 13.73 -17.59
N ARG A 260 5.66 12.50 -17.76
CA ARG A 260 4.79 12.17 -18.89
C ARG A 260 3.45 12.91 -18.84
N LEU A 261 2.85 13.01 -17.68
CA LEU A 261 1.61 13.78 -17.50
C LEU A 261 1.82 15.28 -17.81
N ASN A 262 3.04 15.78 -17.64
CA ASN A 262 3.42 17.16 -17.94
C ASN A 262 4.02 17.32 -19.36
N GLY A 263 4.19 16.24 -20.13
CA GLY A 263 4.79 16.26 -21.46
C GLY A 263 6.32 16.31 -21.48
N GLU A 264 6.98 16.10 -20.33
CA GLU A 264 8.43 16.03 -20.19
C GLU A 264 8.89 14.57 -20.10
N VAL A 265 9.96 14.23 -20.80
CA VAL A 265 10.57 12.89 -20.77
C VAL A 265 11.82 12.96 -19.91
N ALA A 266 11.79 12.36 -18.72
CA ALA A 266 12.98 12.26 -17.86
C ALA A 266 13.83 11.06 -18.22
N GLU A 267 15.15 11.28 -18.31
CA GLU A 267 16.14 10.22 -18.24
C GLU A 267 16.22 9.70 -16.77
N HIS A 268 16.10 8.40 -16.61
CA HIS A 268 16.21 7.74 -15.31
C HIS A 268 17.62 7.94 -14.74
N VAL A 269 17.73 8.68 -13.65
CA VAL A 269 18.95 8.78 -12.86
C VAL A 269 18.78 7.93 -11.60
N ASP A 270 19.66 6.96 -11.41
CA ASP A 270 19.78 6.15 -10.20
C ASP A 270 20.39 7.01 -9.07
N ASP A 271 19.54 7.59 -8.23
CA ASP A 271 19.88 8.63 -7.26
C ASP A 271 20.32 8.12 -5.88
N ALA A 272 20.46 6.79 -5.71
CA ALA A 272 20.91 6.22 -4.45
C ALA A 272 22.36 6.62 -4.13
N ILE A 273 22.64 6.98 -2.86
CA ILE A 273 24.01 7.19 -2.41
C ILE A 273 24.82 5.92 -2.64
N ARG A 274 25.96 6.03 -3.32
CA ARG A 274 26.91 4.95 -3.60
C ARG A 274 28.23 5.20 -2.88
N PRO A 275 29.09 4.18 -2.69
CA PRO A 275 30.40 4.36 -2.05
C PRO A 275 31.23 5.48 -2.64
N GLU A 276 31.25 5.64 -3.97
CA GLU A 276 31.97 6.70 -4.67
C GLU A 276 31.48 8.12 -4.33
N HIS A 277 30.20 8.28 -3.94
CA HIS A 277 29.67 9.57 -3.48
C HIS A 277 30.17 9.97 -2.09
N LEU A 278 30.74 9.00 -1.35
CA LEU A 278 31.29 9.23 -0.02
C LEU A 278 32.81 9.52 -0.04
N GLU A 279 33.43 9.48 -1.21
CA GLU A 279 34.85 9.82 -1.34
C GLU A 279 35.09 11.29 -0.94
N GLY A 280 36.00 11.50 0.03
CA GLY A 280 36.30 12.83 0.57
C GLY A 280 35.31 13.40 1.57
N VAL A 281 34.21 12.65 1.88
CA VAL A 281 33.28 13.00 2.96
C VAL A 281 33.89 12.63 4.31
N ASP A 282 33.65 13.46 5.34
CA ASP A 282 34.02 13.12 6.72
C ASP A 282 33.39 11.75 7.08
N PRO A 283 34.18 10.72 7.44
CA PRO A 283 33.68 9.39 7.78
C PRO A 283 32.59 9.39 8.85
N ILE A 284 32.59 10.38 9.75
CA ILE A 284 31.58 10.52 10.79
C ILE A 284 30.22 10.95 10.19
N ALA A 285 30.23 11.74 9.13
CA ALA A 285 29.03 12.19 8.43
C ALA A 285 28.47 11.12 7.47
N ALA A 286 29.28 10.15 7.06
CA ALA A 286 28.89 9.14 6.09
C ALA A 286 27.75 8.25 6.58
N THR A 287 27.79 7.79 7.83
CA THR A 287 26.69 6.98 8.42
C THR A 287 25.37 7.75 8.43
N GLU A 288 25.42 9.03 8.85
CA GLU A 288 24.24 9.91 8.84
C GLU A 288 23.68 10.08 7.43
N ALA A 289 24.53 10.34 6.44
CA ALA A 289 24.13 10.51 5.04
C ALA A 289 23.43 9.27 4.47
N ILE A 290 23.99 8.07 4.70
CA ILE A 290 23.38 6.80 4.26
C ILE A 290 22.04 6.55 4.98
N ALA A 291 21.98 6.82 6.29
CA ALA A 291 20.76 6.64 7.08
C ALA A 291 19.63 7.56 6.60
N TYR A 292 19.91 8.83 6.32
CA TYR A 292 18.90 9.77 5.80
C TYR A 292 18.50 9.45 4.36
N ASP A 293 19.43 9.00 3.51
CA ASP A 293 19.13 8.50 2.17
C ASP A 293 18.14 7.31 2.24
N PHE A 294 18.41 6.34 3.12
CA PHE A 294 17.54 5.19 3.31
C PHE A 294 16.18 5.59 3.93
N LEU A 295 16.18 6.51 4.90
CA LEU A 295 14.96 7.01 5.54
C LEU A 295 14.04 7.72 4.54
N ALA A 296 14.59 8.50 3.62
CA ALA A 296 13.84 9.23 2.59
C ALA A 296 13.26 8.34 1.49
N ARG A 297 13.75 7.08 1.33
CA ARG A 297 13.37 6.21 0.21
C ARG A 297 12.21 5.30 0.55
N GLY A 298 11.31 5.15 -0.42
CA GLY A 298 10.32 4.06 -0.50
C GLY A 298 9.46 3.84 0.74
N GLY A 299 8.50 2.96 0.62
CA GLY A 299 7.59 2.56 1.69
C GLY A 299 6.17 3.10 1.47
N LYS A 300 5.20 2.38 2.03
CA LYS A 300 3.77 2.78 1.99
C LYS A 300 3.43 3.84 3.04
N HIS A 301 4.36 4.17 3.94
CA HIS A 301 4.22 5.10 5.07
C HIS A 301 2.93 4.89 5.89
N SER A 302 2.49 3.64 6.01
CA SER A 302 1.25 3.30 6.69
C SER A 302 1.29 3.58 8.19
N ARG A 303 2.45 3.37 8.86
CA ARG A 303 2.58 3.65 10.29
C ARG A 303 2.53 5.13 10.62
N PRO A 304 3.26 6.01 9.91
CA PRO A 304 3.08 7.47 10.02
C PRO A 304 1.64 7.90 9.77
N PHE A 305 1.00 7.36 8.73
CA PHE A 305 -0.41 7.61 8.46
C PHE A 305 -1.30 7.25 9.65
N ILE A 306 -1.13 6.04 10.21
CA ILE A 306 -1.91 5.58 11.38
C ILE A 306 -1.75 6.53 12.55
N THR A 307 -0.53 7.00 12.83
CA THR A 307 -0.26 7.94 13.93
C THR A 307 -0.97 9.29 13.71
N LEU A 308 -0.87 9.86 12.50
CA LEU A 308 -1.53 11.12 12.19
C LEU A 308 -3.05 10.98 12.20
N ALA A 309 -3.58 9.88 11.65
CA ALA A 309 -5.01 9.63 11.59
C ALA A 309 -5.61 9.35 12.99
N ALA A 310 -4.89 8.66 13.87
CA ALA A 310 -5.32 8.44 15.24
C ALA A 310 -5.34 9.75 16.05
N TYR A 311 -4.34 10.62 15.85
CA TYR A 311 -4.34 11.96 16.43
C TYR A 311 -5.54 12.78 15.94
N ASP A 312 -5.77 12.84 14.62
CA ASP A 312 -6.89 13.56 14.02
C ASP A 312 -8.23 13.03 14.55
N ALA A 313 -8.41 11.72 14.57
CA ALA A 313 -9.64 11.09 15.09
C ALA A 313 -9.94 11.45 16.55
N MET A 314 -8.92 11.64 17.37
CA MET A 314 -9.06 12.03 18.78
C MET A 314 -9.26 13.54 18.96
N THR A 315 -8.93 14.35 17.96
CA THR A 315 -9.06 15.82 18.00
C THR A 315 -10.24 16.35 17.18
N GLY A 316 -11.15 15.48 16.73
CA GLY A 316 -12.38 15.84 16.03
C GLY A 316 -12.55 15.18 14.65
N GLY A 317 -11.48 14.69 14.03
CA GLY A 317 -11.53 14.04 12.71
C GLY A 317 -11.65 15.01 11.54
N ASP A 318 -11.27 16.28 11.74
CA ASP A 318 -11.48 17.36 10.78
C ASP A 318 -10.57 17.26 9.55
N ALA A 319 -9.42 16.57 9.65
CA ALA A 319 -8.52 16.35 8.52
C ALA A 319 -9.10 15.39 7.47
N THR A 320 -10.16 14.65 7.80
CA THR A 320 -10.90 13.81 6.84
C THR A 320 -12.06 14.53 6.17
N CYS A 321 -12.39 15.77 6.59
CA CYS A 321 -13.53 16.55 6.13
C CYS A 321 -13.09 17.84 5.44
N GLY A 322 -13.93 18.39 4.55
CA GLY A 322 -13.82 19.76 4.07
C GLY A 322 -12.42 20.12 3.55
N ASP A 323 -11.78 21.12 4.17
CA ASP A 323 -10.41 21.55 3.86
C ASP A 323 -9.38 20.68 4.61
N GLY A 324 -9.36 19.37 4.30
CA GLY A 324 -8.46 18.40 4.92
C GLY A 324 -6.96 18.75 4.73
N GLU A 325 -6.61 19.49 3.68
CA GLU A 325 -5.24 19.97 3.47
C GLU A 325 -4.84 20.99 4.54
N ALA A 326 -5.68 22.00 4.80
CA ALA A 326 -5.42 22.98 5.85
C ALA A 326 -5.43 22.34 7.25
N MET A 327 -6.35 21.41 7.51
CA MET A 327 -6.42 20.67 8.78
C MET A 327 -5.18 19.81 9.00
N THR A 328 -4.73 19.08 7.98
CA THR A 328 -3.48 18.32 8.07
C THR A 328 -2.26 19.23 8.23
N ALA A 329 -2.24 20.40 7.60
CA ALA A 329 -1.17 21.38 7.79
C ALA A 329 -1.10 21.89 9.24
N ALA A 330 -2.24 21.97 9.93
CA ALA A 330 -2.33 22.40 11.33
C ALA A 330 -1.88 21.35 12.36
N ILE A 331 -1.67 20.08 11.97
CA ILE A 331 -1.17 19.02 12.87
C ILE A 331 0.20 19.46 13.44
N PRO A 332 0.39 19.45 14.78
CA PRO A 332 1.63 19.91 15.41
C PRO A 332 2.87 19.12 14.96
N ASP A 333 4.01 19.80 14.87
CA ASP A 333 5.28 19.16 14.52
C ASP A 333 5.71 18.07 15.52
N ALA A 334 5.28 18.16 16.76
CA ALA A 334 5.51 17.11 17.76
C ALA A 334 4.82 15.79 17.37
N VAL A 335 3.59 15.84 16.85
CA VAL A 335 2.84 14.67 16.35
C VAL A 335 3.51 14.13 15.09
N ARG A 336 3.93 15.02 14.19
CA ARG A 336 4.69 14.64 12.98
C ARG A 336 6.01 13.93 13.33
N ARG A 337 6.72 14.39 14.39
CA ARG A 337 7.93 13.71 14.88
C ARG A 337 7.62 12.34 15.49
N ALA A 338 6.50 12.19 16.20
CA ALA A 338 6.08 10.89 16.70
C ALA A 338 5.82 9.92 15.52
N ALA A 339 5.10 10.37 14.50
CA ALA A 339 4.87 9.59 13.28
C ALA A 339 6.18 9.23 12.55
N LEU A 340 7.09 10.20 12.42
CA LEU A 340 8.42 9.98 11.82
C LEU A 340 9.27 9.01 12.65
N SER A 341 9.21 9.07 13.98
CA SER A 341 9.94 8.17 14.88
C SER A 341 9.59 6.71 14.63
N ILE A 342 8.29 6.39 14.55
CA ILE A 342 7.82 5.02 14.33
C ILE A 342 8.32 4.46 13.00
N GLU A 343 8.27 5.24 11.94
CA GLU A 343 8.80 4.80 10.64
C GLU A 343 10.32 4.70 10.65
N THR A 344 11.01 5.54 11.42
CA THR A 344 12.47 5.46 11.57
C THR A 344 12.88 4.15 12.21
N PHE A 345 12.17 3.67 13.24
CA PHE A 345 12.35 2.34 13.80
C PHE A 345 12.06 1.23 12.81
N HIS A 346 10.98 1.37 12.03
CA HIS A 346 10.67 0.40 11.00
C HIS A 346 11.75 0.34 9.90
N LYS A 347 12.26 1.49 9.46
CA LYS A 347 13.37 1.55 8.51
C LYS A 347 14.65 0.91 9.07
N ALA A 348 14.93 1.10 10.36
CA ALA A 348 16.03 0.42 11.03
C ALA A 348 15.88 -1.10 10.99
N SER A 349 14.68 -1.62 11.33
CA SER A 349 14.43 -3.07 11.27
C SER A 349 14.60 -3.62 9.85
N LEU A 350 14.15 -2.89 8.82
CA LEU A 350 14.34 -3.33 7.43
C LEU A 350 15.81 -3.43 7.01
N VAL A 351 16.68 -2.55 7.52
CA VAL A 351 18.13 -2.66 7.26
C VAL A 351 18.71 -3.93 7.90
N HIS A 352 18.27 -4.27 9.11
CA HIS A 352 18.72 -5.47 9.81
C HIS A 352 18.11 -6.74 9.19
N ASP A 353 16.80 -6.73 8.88
CA ASP A 353 16.11 -7.84 8.21
C ASP A 353 16.77 -8.19 6.87
N ASP A 354 17.14 -7.17 6.05
CA ASP A 354 17.84 -7.39 4.77
C ASP A 354 19.17 -8.16 4.95
N ILE A 355 19.87 -7.93 6.06
CA ILE A 355 21.11 -8.67 6.39
C ILE A 355 20.78 -10.09 6.84
N GLU A 356 19.79 -10.27 7.72
CA GLU A 356 19.38 -11.55 8.29
C GLU A 356 18.82 -12.49 7.24
N ASP A 357 18.09 -11.94 6.25
CA ASP A 357 17.47 -12.67 5.14
C ASP A 357 18.37 -12.74 3.88
N ASN A 358 19.50 -12.01 3.87
CA ASN A 358 20.38 -11.84 2.73
C ASN A 358 19.64 -11.32 1.48
N ASP A 359 18.73 -10.36 1.68
CA ASP A 359 17.94 -9.77 0.62
C ASP A 359 18.81 -8.92 -0.32
N ALA A 360 18.74 -9.20 -1.62
CA ALA A 360 19.57 -8.50 -2.60
C ALA A 360 19.13 -7.06 -2.88
N TYR A 361 17.81 -6.79 -2.78
CA TYR A 361 17.21 -5.51 -3.17
C TYR A 361 16.20 -5.02 -2.14
N ARG A 362 16.16 -3.68 -1.94
CA ARG A 362 15.15 -2.98 -1.15
C ARG A 362 14.72 -1.71 -1.87
N TYR A 363 13.42 -1.51 -2.06
CA TYR A 363 12.84 -0.37 -2.80
C TYR A 363 13.41 -0.20 -4.22
N GLY A 364 13.64 -1.31 -4.93
CA GLY A 364 14.21 -1.31 -6.29
C GLY A 364 15.71 -1.02 -6.37
N GLN A 365 16.39 -0.85 -5.24
CA GLN A 365 17.83 -0.62 -5.13
C GLN A 365 18.50 -1.80 -4.46
N PRO A 366 19.80 -2.06 -4.71
CA PRO A 366 20.56 -3.03 -3.92
C PRO A 366 20.46 -2.67 -2.43
N ALA A 367 20.24 -3.69 -1.57
CA ALA A 367 20.16 -3.51 -0.13
C ALA A 367 21.40 -2.82 0.45
N VAL A 368 21.26 -2.14 1.59
CA VAL A 368 22.35 -1.34 2.20
C VAL A 368 23.61 -2.17 2.41
N HIS A 369 23.47 -3.42 2.85
CA HIS A 369 24.60 -4.33 3.09
C HIS A 369 25.30 -4.79 1.80
N HIS A 370 24.62 -4.80 0.66
CA HIS A 370 25.25 -5.05 -0.65
C HIS A 370 25.99 -3.83 -1.18
N ARG A 371 25.51 -2.60 -0.88
CA ARG A 371 26.17 -1.36 -1.33
C ARG A 371 27.38 -0.97 -0.49
N PHE A 372 27.27 -1.10 0.84
CA PHE A 372 28.25 -0.56 1.79
C PHE A 372 28.90 -1.61 2.69
N GLY A 373 28.53 -2.88 2.55
CA GLY A 373 28.97 -3.98 3.39
C GLY A 373 28.16 -4.14 4.68
N VAL A 374 28.17 -5.35 5.24
CA VAL A 374 27.37 -5.75 6.41
C VAL A 374 27.65 -4.86 7.64
N ALA A 375 28.93 -4.57 7.92
CA ALA A 375 29.30 -3.78 9.10
C ALA A 375 28.73 -2.34 9.04
N SER A 376 28.80 -1.70 7.86
CA SER A 376 28.22 -0.36 7.65
C SER A 376 26.69 -0.39 7.73
N ALA A 377 26.05 -1.43 7.19
CA ALA A 377 24.60 -1.59 7.26
C ALA A 377 24.10 -1.75 8.70
N ILE A 378 24.75 -2.58 9.51
CA ILE A 378 24.44 -2.69 10.95
C ILE A 378 24.52 -1.31 11.62
N ASN A 379 25.61 -0.58 11.38
CA ASN A 379 25.81 0.74 11.96
C ASN A 379 24.75 1.77 11.50
N VAL A 380 24.30 1.70 10.26
CA VAL A 380 23.19 2.52 9.74
C VAL A 380 21.86 2.17 10.45
N GLY A 381 21.57 0.89 10.64
CA GLY A 381 20.40 0.45 11.41
C GLY A 381 20.43 0.97 12.85
N ASP A 382 21.57 0.84 13.54
CA ASP A 382 21.76 1.35 14.91
C ASP A 382 21.63 2.88 14.98
N TYR A 383 22.13 3.60 13.97
CA TYR A 383 21.94 5.05 13.87
C TYR A 383 20.45 5.42 13.77
N LEU A 384 19.70 4.71 12.94
CA LEU A 384 18.25 4.92 12.79
C LEU A 384 17.49 4.62 14.08
N ILE A 385 17.85 3.58 14.84
CA ILE A 385 17.27 3.30 16.17
C ILE A 385 17.53 4.50 17.10
N GLY A 386 18.77 4.97 17.16
CA GLY A 386 19.12 6.14 17.97
C GLY A 386 18.34 7.40 17.56
N LEU A 387 18.19 7.64 16.26
CA LEU A 387 17.41 8.75 15.72
C LEU A 387 15.93 8.63 16.10
N GLY A 388 15.34 7.44 16.00
CA GLY A 388 13.95 7.18 16.39
C GLY A 388 13.66 7.62 17.82
N TYR A 389 14.49 7.22 18.79
CA TYR A 389 14.36 7.67 20.18
C TYR A 389 14.53 9.17 20.35
N ARG A 390 15.47 9.77 19.61
CA ARG A 390 15.73 11.22 19.71
C ARG A 390 14.58 12.08 19.20
N LEU A 391 13.84 11.64 18.21
CA LEU A 391 12.68 12.35 17.69
C LEU A 391 11.59 12.58 18.74
N LEU A 392 11.50 11.69 19.75
CA LEU A 392 10.56 11.81 20.87
C LEU A 392 11.15 12.44 22.12
N SER A 393 12.40 12.09 22.47
CA SER A 393 13.00 12.46 23.74
C SER A 393 13.35 13.93 23.85
N ARG A 394 13.69 14.59 22.74
CA ARG A 394 14.02 16.03 22.71
C ARG A 394 12.89 16.84 22.11
N GLY A 395 12.20 17.63 22.94
CA GLY A 395 11.34 18.69 22.45
C GLY A 395 12.16 19.71 21.67
N MET A 396 11.59 20.23 20.58
CA MET A 396 12.10 21.44 19.94
C MET A 396 11.57 22.68 20.69
N VAL A 397 12.22 23.81 20.51
CA VAL A 397 11.74 25.07 21.08
C VAL A 397 10.32 25.31 20.57
N GLY A 398 9.36 25.45 21.49
CA GLY A 398 7.93 25.64 21.15
C GLY A 398 7.08 24.37 21.20
N ASP A 399 7.63 23.20 21.51
CA ASP A 399 6.81 22.00 21.74
C ASP A 399 6.08 22.08 23.08
N GLU A 400 4.75 21.99 23.04
CA GLU A 400 3.90 21.97 24.23
C GLU A 400 3.65 20.55 24.79
N VAL A 401 4.44 19.55 24.39
CA VAL A 401 4.30 18.17 24.86
C VAL A 401 4.86 18.05 26.27
N ASP A 402 4.05 17.63 27.21
CA ASP A 402 4.46 17.42 28.59
C ASP A 402 5.41 16.21 28.78
N ALA A 403 6.11 16.17 29.91
CA ALA A 403 7.11 15.15 30.17
C ALA A 403 6.49 13.74 30.32
N SER A 404 5.27 13.62 30.85
CA SER A 404 4.60 12.32 31.00
C SER A 404 4.25 11.73 29.65
N THR A 405 3.71 12.50 28.73
CA THR A 405 3.44 12.07 27.36
C THR A 405 4.71 11.57 26.68
N ARG A 406 5.83 12.28 26.82
CA ARG A 406 7.11 11.84 26.24
C ARG A 406 7.58 10.50 26.82
N VAL A 407 7.47 10.32 28.15
CA VAL A 407 7.84 9.07 28.81
C VAL A 407 6.96 7.93 28.33
N ASP A 408 5.64 8.11 28.25
CA ASP A 408 4.69 7.10 27.80
C ASP A 408 4.96 6.67 26.36
N LEU A 409 5.27 7.62 25.46
CA LEU A 409 5.62 7.33 24.07
C LEU A 409 6.94 6.56 23.95
N LEU A 410 7.96 6.96 24.73
CA LEU A 410 9.26 6.27 24.74
C LEU A 410 9.14 4.85 25.28
N ASP A 411 8.37 4.65 26.36
CA ASP A 411 8.12 3.33 26.95
C ASP A 411 7.36 2.44 25.97
N SER A 412 6.30 2.95 25.36
CA SER A 412 5.51 2.23 24.35
C SER A 412 6.36 1.76 23.17
N LEU A 413 7.22 2.65 22.63
CA LEU A 413 8.11 2.30 21.52
C LEU A 413 9.20 1.33 21.93
N ALA A 414 9.78 1.48 23.12
CA ALA A 414 10.78 0.56 23.64
C ALA A 414 10.18 -0.84 23.86
N ALA A 415 8.98 -0.91 24.44
CA ALA A 415 8.25 -2.15 24.62
C ALA A 415 7.86 -2.81 23.27
N ALA A 416 7.46 -2.02 22.29
CA ALA A 416 7.20 -2.51 20.93
C ALA A 416 8.47 -3.08 20.28
N HIS A 417 9.60 -2.36 20.40
CA HIS A 417 10.90 -2.80 19.86
C HIS A 417 11.34 -4.14 20.46
N VAL A 418 11.23 -4.30 21.79
CA VAL A 418 11.55 -5.57 22.46
C VAL A 418 10.69 -6.71 21.91
N ARG A 419 9.36 -6.53 21.85
CA ARG A 419 8.43 -7.56 21.32
C ARG A 419 8.69 -7.90 19.86
N LEU A 420 8.97 -6.90 19.01
CA LEU A 420 9.33 -7.12 17.61
C LEU A 420 10.63 -7.94 17.48
N SER A 421 11.64 -7.63 18.29
CA SER A 421 12.91 -8.37 18.32
C SER A 421 12.73 -9.81 18.83
N GLU A 422 11.85 -10.03 19.83
CA GLU A 422 11.49 -11.38 20.29
C GLU A 422 10.82 -12.19 19.16
N GLY A 423 9.92 -11.55 18.39
CA GLY A 423 9.25 -12.19 17.24
C GLY A 423 10.22 -12.56 16.12
N GLN A 424 11.11 -11.62 15.74
CA GLN A 424 12.14 -11.85 14.74
C GLN A 424 13.14 -12.91 15.18
N GLY A 425 13.62 -12.84 16.43
CA GLY A 425 14.55 -13.83 16.97
C GLY A 425 13.94 -15.24 17.05
N ALA A 426 12.65 -15.36 17.36
CA ALA A 426 11.95 -16.65 17.35
C ALA A 426 11.86 -17.23 15.92
N GLU A 427 11.61 -16.39 14.91
CA GLU A 427 11.61 -16.81 13.50
C GLU A 427 12.99 -17.30 13.05
N LEU A 428 14.04 -16.54 13.35
CA LEU A 428 15.42 -16.89 13.00
C LEU A 428 15.84 -18.23 13.65
N LEU A 429 15.60 -18.40 14.95
CA LEU A 429 15.92 -19.65 15.66
C LEU A 429 15.15 -20.83 15.11
N TRP A 430 13.89 -20.65 14.72
CA TRP A 430 13.10 -21.72 14.15
C TRP A 430 13.59 -22.07 12.72
N ARG A 431 13.90 -21.07 11.90
CA ARG A 431 14.44 -21.25 10.54
C ARG A 431 15.70 -22.11 10.55
N ASP A 432 16.57 -21.87 11.53
CA ASP A 432 17.84 -22.58 11.69
C ASP A 432 17.71 -23.92 12.44
N ALA A 433 16.51 -24.28 12.92
CA ALA A 433 16.27 -25.51 13.64
C ALA A 433 16.38 -26.73 12.73
N LYS A 434 16.96 -27.83 13.27
CA LYS A 434 17.01 -29.11 12.55
C LYS A 434 15.64 -29.77 12.42
N ASP A 435 14.81 -29.65 13.46
CA ASP A 435 13.42 -30.11 13.43
C ASP A 435 12.51 -28.92 13.14
N ARG A 436 11.93 -28.92 11.95
CA ARG A 436 11.04 -27.87 11.44
C ARG A 436 9.55 -28.17 11.68
N ARG A 437 9.23 -28.99 12.69
CA ARG A 437 7.84 -29.22 13.12
C ARG A 437 7.33 -28.07 13.95
N LEU A 438 6.39 -27.31 13.41
CA LEU A 438 5.77 -26.14 14.01
C LEU A 438 4.30 -26.40 14.25
N GLN A 439 3.77 -25.97 15.39
CA GLN A 439 2.34 -25.96 15.65
C GLN A 439 1.72 -24.65 15.13
N PRO A 440 0.48 -24.65 14.62
CA PRO A 440 -0.18 -23.41 14.15
C PRO A 440 -0.19 -22.30 15.19
N ILE A 441 -0.35 -22.65 16.48
CA ILE A 441 -0.33 -21.66 17.57
C ILE A 441 1.02 -20.96 17.72
N ASP A 442 2.12 -21.63 17.39
CA ASP A 442 3.46 -21.05 17.52
C ASP A 442 3.72 -20.08 16.36
N ALA A 443 3.29 -20.41 15.13
CA ALA A 443 3.29 -19.46 14.01
C ALA A 443 2.48 -18.20 14.35
N LEU A 444 1.26 -18.36 14.89
CA LEU A 444 0.42 -17.23 15.28
C LEU A 444 1.03 -16.36 16.40
N LYS A 445 1.78 -16.96 17.35
CA LYS A 445 2.55 -16.20 18.36
C LYS A 445 3.66 -15.37 17.73
N ILE A 446 4.42 -15.95 16.79
CA ILE A 446 5.46 -15.23 16.04
C ILE A 446 4.84 -14.05 15.30
N TYR A 447 3.72 -14.23 14.59
CA TYR A 447 3.02 -13.15 13.88
C TYR A 447 2.56 -12.03 14.82
N ALA A 448 1.98 -12.39 15.97
CA ALA A 448 1.55 -11.42 16.96
C ALA A 448 2.72 -10.59 17.52
N LEU A 449 3.92 -11.15 17.62
CA LEU A 449 5.11 -10.43 18.07
C LEU A 449 5.81 -9.66 16.95
N LYS A 450 5.89 -10.24 15.74
CA LYS A 450 6.63 -9.64 14.62
C LYS A 450 5.91 -8.45 13.97
N THR A 451 4.58 -8.36 14.07
CA THR A 451 3.79 -7.38 13.30
C THR A 451 2.93 -6.46 14.17
N SER A 452 2.20 -7.02 15.12
CA SER A 452 1.20 -6.27 15.89
C SER A 452 1.75 -5.10 16.72
N PRO A 453 2.96 -5.19 17.34
CA PRO A 453 3.47 -4.10 18.18
C PRO A 453 3.71 -2.80 17.41
N ALA A 454 3.99 -2.87 16.11
CA ALA A 454 4.18 -1.69 15.28
C ALA A 454 2.85 -0.94 15.01
N PHE A 455 1.75 -1.66 14.80
CA PHE A 455 0.41 -1.07 14.69
C PHE A 455 -0.05 -0.49 16.04
N GLU A 456 0.18 -1.22 17.14
CA GLU A 456 -0.15 -0.79 18.51
C GLU A 456 0.57 0.52 18.83
N ALA A 457 1.89 0.59 18.62
CA ALA A 457 2.69 1.78 18.89
C ALA A 457 2.25 2.98 18.02
N ALA A 458 1.88 2.76 16.75
CA ALA A 458 1.42 3.82 15.86
C ALA A 458 0.08 4.41 16.31
N LEU A 459 -0.91 3.57 16.60
CA LEU A 459 -2.21 4.00 17.11
C LEU A 459 -2.07 4.68 18.47
N TYR A 460 -1.37 4.04 19.41
CA TYR A 460 -1.16 4.58 20.75
C TYR A 460 -0.48 5.96 20.71
N SER A 461 0.54 6.12 19.88
CA SER A 461 1.25 7.39 19.78
C SER A 461 0.34 8.52 19.31
N GLY A 462 -0.51 8.29 18.31
CA GLY A 462 -1.47 9.28 17.84
C GLY A 462 -2.49 9.66 18.93
N VAL A 463 -3.08 8.66 19.57
CA VAL A 463 -4.06 8.84 20.66
C VAL A 463 -3.43 9.57 21.86
N ARG A 464 -2.25 9.15 22.30
CA ARG A 464 -1.56 9.73 23.48
C ARG A 464 -1.09 11.17 23.23
N MET A 465 -0.74 11.49 22.01
CA MET A 465 -0.40 12.86 21.62
C MET A 465 -1.64 13.80 21.60
N ALA A 466 -2.84 13.27 21.46
CA ALA A 466 -4.09 14.02 21.54
C ALA A 466 -4.59 14.23 22.99
N GLY A 467 -4.15 13.36 23.93
CA GLY A 467 -4.58 13.49 25.32
C GLY A 467 -4.40 12.19 26.12
N ASP A 468 -5.29 11.95 27.10
CA ASP A 468 -5.29 10.73 27.90
C ASP A 468 -5.70 9.53 27.07
N ALA A 469 -4.90 8.48 27.13
CA ALA A 469 -5.06 7.25 26.36
C ALA A 469 -5.39 6.02 27.25
N GLU A 470 -5.53 6.15 28.56
CA GLU A 470 -5.61 5.02 29.50
C GLU A 470 -6.72 4.03 29.11
N GLN A 471 -7.92 4.52 28.81
CA GLN A 471 -9.06 3.68 28.43
C GLN A 471 -8.93 3.03 27.05
N LEU A 472 -8.04 3.52 26.19
CA LEU A 472 -7.83 3.03 24.83
C LEU A 472 -6.64 2.06 24.71
N VAL A 473 -5.80 1.90 25.74
CA VAL A 473 -4.63 1.00 25.72
C VAL A 473 -5.04 -0.43 25.36
N GLU A 474 -6.03 -0.98 26.07
CA GLU A 474 -6.44 -2.37 25.84
C GLU A 474 -7.23 -2.57 24.52
N PRO A 475 -8.18 -1.70 24.13
CA PRO A 475 -8.77 -1.72 22.80
C PRO A 475 -7.72 -1.66 21.67
N ILE A 476 -6.77 -0.72 21.72
CA ILE A 476 -5.70 -0.60 20.72
C ILE A 476 -4.87 -1.89 20.66
N ARG A 477 -4.50 -2.47 21.80
CA ARG A 477 -3.73 -3.73 21.86
C ARG A 477 -4.49 -4.89 21.22
N LYS A 478 -5.77 -5.07 21.57
CA LYS A 478 -6.63 -6.13 20.99
C LYS A 478 -6.83 -5.95 19.49
N PHE A 479 -7.12 -4.74 19.06
CA PHE A 479 -7.27 -4.40 17.65
C PHE A 479 -6.00 -4.70 16.86
N SER A 480 -4.86 -4.12 17.30
CA SER A 480 -3.57 -4.27 16.63
C SER A 480 -3.10 -5.72 16.55
N ARG A 481 -3.38 -6.52 17.61
CA ARG A 481 -3.07 -7.94 17.62
C ARG A 481 -3.86 -8.69 16.54
N ASN A 482 -5.15 -8.46 16.44
CA ASN A 482 -5.97 -9.15 15.44
C ASN A 482 -5.61 -8.68 14.01
N LEU A 483 -5.47 -7.37 13.80
CA LEU A 483 -5.06 -6.80 12.52
C LEU A 483 -3.69 -7.34 12.07
N GLY A 484 -2.68 -7.31 12.96
CA GLY A 484 -1.33 -7.75 12.64
C GLY A 484 -1.20 -9.24 12.33
N VAL A 485 -1.95 -10.09 13.06
CA VAL A 485 -1.99 -11.53 12.79
C VAL A 485 -2.66 -11.81 11.43
N ALA A 486 -3.82 -11.20 11.16
CA ALA A 486 -4.52 -11.36 9.87
C ALA A 486 -3.65 -10.88 8.71
N PHE A 487 -2.99 -9.72 8.85
CA PHE A 487 -2.07 -9.16 7.86
C PHE A 487 -0.92 -10.12 7.53
N GLN A 488 -0.32 -10.77 8.56
CA GLN A 488 0.77 -11.70 8.31
C GLN A 488 0.29 -12.98 7.62
N ILE A 489 -0.90 -13.49 7.95
CA ILE A 489 -1.49 -14.63 7.24
C ILE A 489 -1.72 -14.28 5.75
N ILE A 490 -2.19 -13.05 5.47
CA ILE A 490 -2.37 -12.56 4.10
C ILE A 490 -1.02 -12.47 3.36
N ASN A 491 0.05 -12.03 4.03
CA ASN A 491 1.38 -12.02 3.43
C ASN A 491 1.85 -13.41 3.04
N ASP A 492 1.65 -14.42 3.89
CA ASP A 492 1.97 -15.82 3.58
C ASP A 492 1.15 -16.34 2.36
N LEU A 493 -0.12 -15.95 2.27
CA LEU A 493 -0.97 -16.31 1.12
C LEU A 493 -0.49 -15.61 -0.16
N ASN A 494 -0.07 -14.34 -0.07
CA ASN A 494 0.48 -13.57 -1.19
C ASN A 494 1.79 -14.16 -1.72
N ASP A 495 2.64 -14.72 -0.85
CA ASP A 495 3.86 -15.42 -1.27
C ASP A 495 3.55 -16.53 -2.30
N TRP A 496 2.40 -17.20 -2.21
CA TRP A 496 1.98 -18.25 -3.13
C TRP A 496 1.41 -17.74 -4.46
N ILE A 497 1.08 -16.47 -4.56
CA ILE A 497 0.59 -15.86 -5.81
C ILE A 497 1.78 -15.33 -6.63
N GLY A 498 2.85 -14.94 -5.94
CA GLY A 498 4.02 -14.28 -6.50
C GLY A 498 3.82 -12.77 -6.62
N ASP A 499 4.90 -12.04 -6.60
CA ASP A 499 4.92 -10.58 -6.80
C ASP A 499 5.93 -10.23 -7.90
N ASP A 500 5.41 -9.92 -9.08
CA ASP A 500 6.22 -9.49 -10.23
C ASP A 500 6.99 -8.19 -9.93
N SER A 501 6.49 -7.34 -9.02
CA SER A 501 7.12 -6.07 -8.66
C SER A 501 8.40 -6.25 -7.88
N ASN A 502 8.48 -7.29 -7.03
CA ASN A 502 9.66 -7.59 -6.21
C ASN A 502 10.50 -8.75 -6.76
N LYS A 503 10.13 -9.31 -7.92
CA LYS A 503 10.80 -10.47 -8.55
C LYS A 503 10.93 -11.69 -7.62
N LEU A 504 10.00 -11.84 -6.68
CA LEU A 504 9.92 -13.00 -5.80
C LEU A 504 9.19 -14.13 -6.51
N SER A 505 9.82 -15.29 -6.53
CA SER A 505 9.17 -16.52 -7.03
C SER A 505 8.10 -16.97 -6.03
N ALA A 506 6.93 -17.37 -6.54
CA ALA A 506 5.85 -17.88 -5.68
C ALA A 506 6.34 -19.04 -4.78
N GLY A 507 6.01 -18.99 -3.48
CA GLY A 507 6.39 -20.00 -2.48
C GLY A 507 7.82 -19.84 -1.95
N ALA A 508 8.42 -18.66 -2.04
CA ALA A 508 9.78 -18.39 -1.57
C ALA A 508 9.98 -18.72 -0.09
N ASP A 509 8.98 -18.54 0.74
CA ASP A 509 9.01 -18.84 2.18
C ASP A 509 9.29 -20.32 2.48
N VAL A 510 8.76 -21.25 1.67
CA VAL A 510 9.05 -22.68 1.83
C VAL A 510 10.51 -22.99 1.55
N ILE A 511 11.09 -22.38 0.52
CA ILE A 511 12.51 -22.56 0.16
C ILE A 511 13.42 -21.94 1.22
N ALA A 512 13.04 -20.77 1.73
CA ALA A 512 13.76 -20.09 2.80
C ALA A 512 13.58 -20.77 4.18
N GLY A 513 12.68 -21.75 4.28
CA GLY A 513 12.40 -22.47 5.53
C GLY A 513 11.76 -21.59 6.60
N ARG A 514 10.93 -20.59 6.22
CA ARG A 514 10.25 -19.70 7.17
C ARG A 514 9.12 -20.40 7.92
N PRO A 515 8.88 -20.04 9.21
CA PRO A 515 7.85 -20.65 10.05
C PRO A 515 6.45 -20.10 9.74
N THR A 516 5.93 -20.37 8.54
CA THR A 516 4.62 -19.88 8.14
C THR A 516 3.46 -20.65 8.75
N LEU A 517 2.31 -20.00 8.87
CA LEU A 517 1.08 -20.67 9.29
C LEU A 517 0.68 -21.78 8.32
N LEU A 518 0.85 -21.57 7.02
CA LEU A 518 0.55 -22.55 5.98
C LEU A 518 1.36 -23.83 6.19
N TRP A 519 2.64 -23.69 6.51
CA TRP A 519 3.53 -24.80 6.84
C TRP A 519 3.03 -25.58 8.05
N ALA A 520 2.69 -24.87 9.13
CA ALA A 520 2.24 -25.48 10.37
C ALA A 520 0.90 -26.21 10.21
N LEU A 521 -0.05 -25.61 9.47
CA LEU A 521 -1.32 -26.24 9.12
C LEU A 521 -1.13 -27.48 8.25
N ALA A 522 -0.23 -27.44 7.27
CA ALA A 522 0.07 -28.60 6.44
C ALA A 522 0.59 -29.75 7.28
N LEU A 523 1.57 -29.49 8.16
CA LEU A 523 2.10 -30.52 9.07
C LEU A 523 1.02 -31.10 10.00
N GLN A 524 0.02 -30.32 10.40
CA GLN A 524 -1.06 -30.79 11.27
C GLN A 524 -2.07 -31.67 10.51
N HIS A 525 -2.31 -31.45 9.23
CA HIS A 525 -3.40 -32.06 8.47
C HIS A 525 -2.97 -33.12 7.45
N LEU A 526 -1.66 -33.25 7.16
CA LEU A 526 -1.11 -34.29 6.31
C LEU A 526 -0.93 -35.61 7.07
N ASP A 527 -0.97 -36.73 6.37
CA ASP A 527 -0.56 -38.01 6.90
C ASP A 527 0.99 -38.08 7.09
N THR A 528 1.47 -39.11 7.79
CA THR A 528 2.89 -39.20 8.18
C THR A 528 3.84 -39.23 6.98
N GLU A 529 3.47 -39.87 5.87
CA GLU A 529 4.31 -39.98 4.67
C GLU A 529 4.44 -38.61 3.98
N ASP A 530 3.36 -37.89 3.86
CA ASP A 530 3.35 -36.55 3.29
C ASP A 530 4.03 -35.49 4.22
N GLN A 531 3.90 -35.64 5.55
CA GLN A 531 4.66 -34.81 6.51
C GLN A 531 6.17 -35.00 6.33
N GLU A 532 6.64 -36.26 6.22
CA GLU A 532 8.05 -36.55 5.99
C GLU A 532 8.54 -35.99 4.65
N THR A 533 7.72 -36.11 3.60
CA THR A 533 8.01 -35.51 2.29
C THR A 533 8.13 -33.97 2.40
N LEU A 534 7.20 -33.32 3.09
CA LEU A 534 7.21 -31.87 3.28
C LEU A 534 8.47 -31.42 4.06
N LEU A 535 8.84 -32.14 5.12
CA LEU A 535 10.05 -31.87 5.90
C LEU A 535 11.33 -32.07 5.06
N GLN A 536 11.36 -33.12 4.23
CA GLN A 536 12.49 -33.42 3.38
C GLN A 536 12.75 -32.35 2.33
N ILE A 537 11.70 -31.80 1.68
CA ILE A 537 11.87 -30.77 0.66
C ILE A 537 12.32 -29.42 1.24
N ALA A 538 12.11 -29.20 2.53
CA ALA A 538 12.58 -28.00 3.23
C ALA A 538 13.97 -28.17 3.85
N SER A 539 14.57 -29.35 3.80
CA SER A 539 15.93 -29.58 4.32
C SER A 539 16.97 -28.84 3.48
N ASP A 540 18.01 -28.33 4.16
CA ASP A 540 19.13 -27.66 3.51
C ASP A 540 19.95 -28.62 2.61
N ASP A 541 19.96 -29.92 2.94
CA ASP A 541 20.62 -30.98 2.18
C ASP A 541 19.76 -31.52 1.03
N CYS A 542 18.60 -30.93 0.74
CA CYS A 542 17.70 -31.41 -0.29
C CYS A 542 18.28 -31.22 -1.69
N ALA A 543 18.51 -32.36 -2.39
CA ALA A 543 19.05 -32.34 -3.75
C ALA A 543 18.01 -32.01 -4.85
N ILE A 544 16.73 -31.88 -4.49
CA ILE A 544 15.65 -31.57 -5.43
C ILE A 544 15.73 -30.10 -5.84
N PRO A 545 15.62 -29.75 -7.14
CA PRO A 545 15.61 -28.38 -7.60
C PRO A 545 14.48 -27.54 -6.94
N ALA A 546 14.72 -26.26 -6.69
CA ALA A 546 13.77 -25.36 -6.01
C ALA A 546 12.37 -25.37 -6.66
N SER A 547 12.28 -25.32 -7.99
CA SER A 547 11.01 -25.36 -8.73
C SER A 547 10.21 -26.64 -8.48
N GLU A 548 10.88 -27.78 -8.37
CA GLU A 548 10.24 -29.06 -8.09
C GLU A 548 9.82 -29.15 -6.61
N ARG A 549 10.64 -28.65 -5.69
CA ARG A 549 10.30 -28.51 -4.25
C ARG A 549 9.03 -27.68 -4.07
N LEU A 550 8.91 -26.54 -4.76
CA LEU A 550 7.72 -25.70 -4.74
C LEU A 550 6.48 -26.39 -5.31
N SER A 551 6.65 -27.15 -6.40
CA SER A 551 5.54 -27.94 -6.97
C SER A 551 5.04 -29.01 -6.00
N ILE A 552 5.94 -29.69 -5.30
CA ILE A 552 5.60 -30.69 -4.27
C ILE A 552 4.88 -29.99 -3.10
N ALA A 553 5.44 -28.90 -2.56
CA ALA A 553 4.84 -28.15 -1.46
C ALA A 553 3.44 -27.66 -1.80
N GLY A 554 3.25 -27.06 -2.97
CA GLY A 554 1.94 -26.56 -3.42
C GLY A 554 0.89 -27.68 -3.58
N ARG A 555 1.30 -28.88 -3.99
CA ARG A 555 0.41 -30.04 -4.04
C ARG A 555 0.01 -30.50 -2.63
N LEU A 556 0.97 -30.57 -1.71
CA LEU A 556 0.74 -30.97 -0.32
C LEU A 556 -0.14 -29.95 0.42
N TYR A 557 0.09 -28.67 0.20
CA TYR A 557 -0.72 -27.58 0.78
C TYR A 557 -2.18 -27.64 0.30
N ARG A 558 -2.40 -27.90 -0.99
CA ARG A 558 -3.76 -28.13 -1.51
C ARG A 558 -4.40 -29.39 -0.93
N LYS A 559 -3.64 -30.50 -0.83
CA LYS A 559 -4.12 -31.75 -0.20
C LYS A 559 -4.57 -31.52 1.24
N ALA A 560 -3.80 -30.73 1.99
CA ALA A 560 -4.11 -30.38 3.37
C ALA A 560 -5.20 -29.30 3.53
N GLY A 561 -5.61 -28.59 2.47
CA GLY A 561 -6.62 -27.54 2.52
C GLY A 561 -6.16 -26.27 3.26
N VAL A 562 -4.85 -26.01 3.31
CA VAL A 562 -4.29 -24.92 4.15
C VAL A 562 -4.71 -23.52 3.71
N PHE A 563 -4.94 -23.32 2.41
CA PHE A 563 -5.35 -22.02 1.87
C PHE A 563 -6.72 -21.59 2.41
N ASP A 564 -7.72 -22.49 2.35
CA ASP A 564 -9.07 -22.23 2.85
C ASP A 564 -9.07 -22.04 4.37
N MET A 565 -8.29 -22.86 5.10
CA MET A 565 -8.15 -22.74 6.55
C MET A 565 -7.50 -21.41 6.94
N SER A 566 -6.50 -20.96 6.18
CA SER A 566 -5.84 -19.67 6.43
C SER A 566 -6.79 -18.50 6.17
N LEU A 567 -7.59 -18.53 5.11
CA LEU A 567 -8.61 -17.52 4.84
C LEU A 567 -9.67 -17.47 5.94
N GLN A 568 -10.14 -18.62 6.45
CA GLN A 568 -11.05 -18.67 7.60
C GLN A 568 -10.45 -18.06 8.88
N LEU A 569 -9.14 -18.20 9.08
CA LEU A 569 -8.45 -17.55 10.19
C LEU A 569 -8.34 -16.04 9.98
N VAL A 570 -8.12 -15.57 8.76
CA VAL A 570 -8.19 -14.13 8.41
C VAL A 570 -9.58 -13.59 8.76
N ASP A 571 -10.66 -14.25 8.31
CA ASP A 571 -12.05 -13.84 8.61
C ASP A 571 -12.31 -13.73 10.11
N LYS A 572 -11.82 -14.70 10.88
CA LYS A 572 -11.98 -14.73 12.34
C LYS A 572 -11.23 -13.59 13.03
N HIS A 573 -10.03 -13.26 12.58
CA HIS A 573 -9.25 -12.15 13.13
C HIS A 573 -9.81 -10.80 12.70
N GLN A 574 -10.27 -10.67 11.46
CA GLN A 574 -10.97 -9.51 10.96
C GLN A 574 -12.22 -9.21 11.80
N ALA A 575 -13.13 -10.18 11.94
CA ALA A 575 -14.34 -10.01 12.75
C ALA A 575 -14.05 -9.60 14.20
N ARG A 576 -12.95 -10.07 14.78
CA ARG A 576 -12.51 -9.65 16.13
C ARG A 576 -11.96 -8.23 16.18
N ALA A 577 -11.29 -7.77 15.10
CA ALA A 577 -10.83 -6.40 14.99
C ALA A 577 -12.02 -5.44 14.84
N GLU A 578 -13.00 -5.80 14.00
CA GLU A 578 -14.25 -5.07 13.80
C GLU A 578 -15.07 -4.99 15.09
N GLN A 579 -15.16 -6.09 15.85
CA GLN A 579 -15.82 -6.08 17.16
C GLN A 579 -15.18 -5.05 18.12
N VAL A 580 -13.86 -4.93 18.13
CA VAL A 580 -13.19 -3.89 18.95
C VAL A 580 -13.56 -2.49 18.44
N ALA A 581 -13.66 -2.30 17.12
CA ALA A 581 -14.09 -1.02 16.54
C ALA A 581 -15.52 -0.66 16.98
N ASP A 582 -16.46 -1.63 16.99
CA ASP A 582 -17.83 -1.43 17.41
C ASP A 582 -17.97 -0.98 18.88
N GLU A 583 -17.06 -1.45 19.74
CA GLU A 583 -17.05 -1.12 21.18
C GLU A 583 -16.51 0.31 21.46
N LEU A 584 -15.92 1.01 20.47
CA LEU A 584 -15.38 2.36 20.65
C LEU A 584 -16.50 3.42 20.71
N GLU A 585 -16.44 4.30 21.69
CA GLU A 585 -17.36 5.46 21.83
C GLU A 585 -17.09 6.55 20.78
N SER A 586 -15.80 6.79 20.47
CA SER A 586 -15.39 7.80 19.49
C SER A 586 -15.70 7.36 18.07
N GLU A 587 -16.65 8.00 17.40
CA GLU A 587 -17.01 7.69 16.03
C GLU A 587 -15.87 7.92 15.02
N PRO A 588 -15.06 9.01 15.08
CA PRO A 588 -13.91 9.16 14.19
C PRO A 588 -12.86 8.04 14.38
N LEU A 589 -12.62 7.60 15.62
CA LEU A 589 -11.68 6.52 15.90
C LEU A 589 -12.23 5.16 15.43
N ARG A 590 -13.53 4.91 15.59
CA ARG A 590 -14.22 3.72 15.07
C ARG A 590 -14.08 3.65 13.54
N ARG A 591 -14.33 4.73 12.83
CA ARG A 591 -14.13 4.82 11.38
C ARG A 591 -12.68 4.55 10.96
N LEU A 592 -11.72 5.08 11.69
CA LEU A 592 -10.30 4.81 11.43
C LEU A 592 -10.01 3.31 11.57
N PHE A 593 -10.55 2.64 12.59
CA PHE A 593 -10.32 1.21 12.78
C PHE A 593 -10.92 0.38 11.63
N TYR A 594 -12.14 0.67 11.19
CA TYR A 594 -12.71 0.04 10.00
C TYR A 594 -11.86 0.31 8.75
N PHE A 595 -11.48 1.56 8.53
CA PHE A 595 -10.60 1.92 7.41
C PHE A 595 -9.29 1.12 7.41
N LEU A 596 -8.68 0.91 8.58
CA LEU A 596 -7.46 0.11 8.70
C LEU A 596 -7.72 -1.38 8.44
N VAL A 597 -8.84 -1.93 8.88
CA VAL A 597 -9.24 -3.31 8.56
C VAL A 597 -9.33 -3.48 7.05
N ASP A 598 -10.07 -2.62 6.38
CA ASP A 598 -10.32 -2.72 4.94
C ASP A 598 -9.07 -2.49 4.09
N THR A 599 -8.20 -1.54 4.49
CA THR A 599 -6.98 -1.22 3.71
C THR A 599 -5.79 -2.13 3.98
N VAL A 600 -5.70 -2.70 5.18
CA VAL A 600 -4.58 -3.56 5.59
C VAL A 600 -4.84 -5.03 5.24
N LEU A 601 -6.10 -5.47 5.31
CA LEU A 601 -6.48 -6.87 5.11
C LEU A 601 -6.98 -7.17 3.69
N GLU A 602 -6.29 -6.63 2.68
CA GLU A 602 -6.59 -6.93 1.27
C GLU A 602 -6.40 -8.42 0.97
N ARG A 603 -7.49 -9.11 0.63
CA ARG A 603 -7.47 -10.56 0.38
C ARG A 603 -6.87 -10.88 -0.99
N PRO A 604 -5.91 -11.83 -1.06
CA PRO A 604 -5.42 -12.31 -2.33
C PRO A 604 -6.46 -13.16 -3.06
N GLU A 605 -6.55 -12.98 -4.38
CA GLU A 605 -7.27 -13.93 -5.23
C GLU A 605 -6.42 -15.18 -5.41
N MET A 606 -6.76 -16.25 -4.70
CA MET A 606 -6.05 -17.52 -4.85
C MET A 606 -6.25 -18.08 -6.26
N PRO A 607 -5.18 -18.49 -6.96
CA PRO A 607 -5.28 -19.03 -8.30
C PRO A 607 -6.15 -20.30 -8.29
N THR A 608 -7.12 -20.36 -9.20
CA THR A 608 -7.94 -21.57 -9.40
C THR A 608 -7.05 -22.75 -9.83
N PRO A 609 -7.45 -24.00 -9.56
CA PRO A 609 -6.61 -25.19 -9.79
C PRO A 609 -6.01 -25.34 -11.20
N ASN A 610 -6.54 -24.62 -12.19
CA ASN A 610 -6.12 -24.69 -13.59
C ASN A 610 -5.16 -23.57 -14.03
N THR A 611 -4.80 -22.61 -13.16
CA THR A 611 -4.08 -21.39 -13.56
C THR A 611 -2.64 -21.31 -13.05
N ILE A 612 -2.14 -22.30 -12.32
CA ILE A 612 -0.71 -22.36 -11.97
C ILE A 612 0.06 -22.89 -13.18
N GLN A 613 0.19 -22.09 -14.22
CA GLN A 613 1.30 -22.16 -15.12
C GLN A 613 2.47 -21.47 -14.43
N LEU A 614 3.42 -22.29 -13.95
CA LEU A 614 4.74 -21.82 -13.55
C LEU A 614 5.27 -20.93 -14.69
N SER A 615 5.30 -19.64 -14.51
CA SER A 615 6.10 -18.75 -15.35
C SER A 615 7.56 -19.07 -15.03
N ILE A 616 8.10 -20.07 -15.73
CA ILE A 616 9.52 -20.36 -15.73
C ILE A 616 10.16 -19.16 -16.44
N ALA A 617 10.74 -18.25 -15.67
CA ALA A 617 11.61 -17.23 -16.21
C ALA A 617 12.72 -17.95 -16.98
N ALA A 618 12.76 -17.71 -18.30
CA ALA A 618 13.86 -18.19 -19.12
C ALA A 618 15.17 -17.58 -18.58
N PRO A 619 16.25 -18.35 -18.48
CA PRO A 619 17.52 -17.81 -18.05
C PRO A 619 17.94 -16.70 -19.02
N VAL A 620 18.17 -15.51 -18.47
CA VAL A 620 18.78 -14.39 -19.20
C VAL A 620 20.20 -14.84 -19.56
N ALA A 621 20.44 -15.00 -20.86
CA ALA A 621 21.75 -15.32 -21.44
C ALA A 621 22.68 -14.09 -21.39
#